data_0424851f8187f7d8221c952212af3391
#
_entry.id   0424851f8187f7d8221c952212af3391
#
_cell.length_a   1.000
_cell.length_b   1.000
_cell.length_c   1.000
_cell.angle_alpha   90.00
_cell.angle_beta   90.00
_cell.angle_gamma   90.00
#
_symmetry.space_group_name_H-M   'P 1'
#
loop_
_entity.id
_entity.type
_entity.pdbx_description
1 polymer ?
#
loop_
_entity_poly.entity_id
_entity_poly.type
_entity_poly.pdbx_seq_one_letter_code
_entity_poly.pdbx_strand_id
1 'polypeptide(L)'
;MSAPVVLITGALTGIGRETAIAFAKEGARLVVAGRHEDAGRKLATELQSLGVEVEFIRADVRHDDEVRDLIDRAVARFGRLDVAVNNAGTEGKPGPVTEQTAETYAATFDTNVLGTLLSLKHELRIMQTQGGGSIVNISSTYGHEGAKGASIYAASKHAVEGLTKSAALEAAASGVRVNAVAPGPTNTGMLDRFTGTSEVKASLASTVPLGRVGQPSELARAIVFLASKEASFITGHVLTVDGGKTAG
;
A
#
# COMPACT_ATOMS: atom_id res chain seq x y z
N MET A 1 4.99 -0.52 26.67
CA MET A 1 4.03 -1.09 25.67
C MET A 1 4.83 -2.01 24.75
N SER A 2 4.28 -3.15 24.33
CA SER A 2 4.94 -4.04 23.37
C SER A 2 5.07 -3.36 22.01
N ALA A 3 6.13 -3.69 21.25
CA ALA A 3 6.33 -3.21 19.89
C ALA A 3 5.12 -3.58 18.99
N PRO A 4 4.63 -2.68 18.14
CA PRO A 4 3.49 -2.97 17.27
C PRO A 4 3.84 -4.04 16.22
N VAL A 5 2.87 -4.86 15.85
CA VAL A 5 2.98 -5.83 14.75
C VAL A 5 2.44 -5.19 13.48
N VAL A 6 3.27 -5.12 12.45
CA VAL A 6 2.97 -4.45 11.19
C VAL A 6 3.09 -5.44 10.04
N LEU A 7 2.02 -5.60 9.26
CA LEU A 7 1.99 -6.35 8.02
C LEU A 7 2.08 -5.40 6.82
N ILE A 8 2.92 -5.73 5.83
CA ILE A 8 3.06 -4.92 4.61
C ILE A 8 3.00 -5.84 3.39
N THR A 9 2.00 -5.66 2.54
CA THR A 9 1.91 -6.36 1.24
C THR A 9 2.69 -5.60 0.17
N GLY A 10 3.25 -6.32 -0.81
CA GLY A 10 4.09 -5.69 -1.84
C GLY A 10 5.35 -5.02 -1.27
N ALA A 11 5.87 -5.56 -0.17
CA ALA A 11 6.98 -4.96 0.59
C ALA A 11 8.35 -5.05 -0.09
N LEU A 12 8.50 -5.78 -1.19
CA LEU A 12 9.82 -6.13 -1.72
C LEU A 12 10.53 -5.00 -2.45
N THR A 13 9.80 -3.97 -2.88
CA THR A 13 10.35 -2.85 -3.68
C THR A 13 9.62 -1.54 -3.38
N GLY A 14 10.20 -0.42 -3.83
CA GLY A 14 9.55 0.88 -3.86
C GLY A 14 9.01 1.36 -2.52
N ILE A 15 7.78 1.87 -2.51
CA ILE A 15 7.12 2.43 -1.32
C ILE A 15 6.98 1.37 -0.22
N GLY A 16 6.59 0.14 -0.56
CA GLY A 16 6.42 -0.93 0.43
C GLY A 16 7.72 -1.28 1.16
N ARG A 17 8.86 -1.32 0.43
CA ARG A 17 10.17 -1.57 1.03
C ARG A 17 10.61 -0.45 1.98
N GLU A 18 10.47 0.79 1.55
CA GLU A 18 10.82 1.94 2.40
C GLU A 18 9.88 2.04 3.62
N THR A 19 8.62 1.64 3.47
CA THR A 19 7.67 1.53 4.58
C THR A 19 8.12 0.49 5.59
N ALA A 20 8.58 -0.69 5.14
CA ALA A 20 9.11 -1.71 6.03
C ALA A 20 10.35 -1.22 6.79
N ILE A 21 11.27 -0.52 6.12
CA ILE A 21 12.45 0.10 6.73
C ILE A 21 12.04 1.18 7.75
N ALA A 22 11.05 2.00 7.43
CA ALA A 22 10.57 3.05 8.32
C ALA A 22 9.99 2.45 9.62
N PHE A 23 9.13 1.44 9.52
CA PHE A 23 8.60 0.75 10.70
C PHE A 23 9.66 -0.02 11.49
N ALA A 24 10.67 -0.60 10.82
CA ALA A 24 11.81 -1.23 11.50
C ALA A 24 12.55 -0.21 12.38
N LYS A 25 12.79 1.00 11.88
CA LYS A 25 13.43 2.08 12.64
C LYS A 25 12.61 2.55 13.84
N GLU A 26 11.29 2.39 13.80
CA GLU A 26 10.39 2.63 14.94
C GLU A 26 10.31 1.42 15.91
N GLY A 27 11.08 0.36 15.66
CA GLY A 27 11.13 -0.83 16.52
C GLY A 27 9.93 -1.77 16.36
N ALA A 28 9.18 -1.70 15.26
CA ALA A 28 8.05 -2.59 15.01
C ALA A 28 8.49 -4.04 14.73
N ARG A 29 7.64 -5.00 15.06
CA ARG A 29 7.72 -6.39 14.60
C ARG A 29 7.05 -6.49 13.23
N LEU A 30 7.71 -7.07 12.24
CA LEU A 30 7.30 -6.97 10.86
C LEU A 30 6.89 -8.31 10.26
N VAL A 31 5.80 -8.29 9.49
CA VAL A 31 5.50 -9.29 8.47
C VAL A 31 5.56 -8.62 7.12
N VAL A 32 6.49 -9.05 6.27
CA VAL A 32 6.64 -8.52 4.91
C VAL A 32 6.20 -9.56 3.91
N ALA A 33 5.32 -9.18 2.98
CA ALA A 33 4.75 -10.11 2.02
C ALA A 33 4.97 -9.68 0.57
N GLY A 34 5.10 -10.67 -0.30
CA GLY A 34 5.26 -10.51 -1.74
C GLY A 34 5.42 -11.85 -2.44
N ARG A 35 5.46 -11.85 -3.77
CA ARG A 35 5.43 -13.07 -4.58
C ARG A 35 6.79 -13.74 -4.80
N HIS A 36 7.89 -13.02 -4.60
CA HIS A 36 9.25 -13.47 -4.93
C HIS A 36 10.00 -13.89 -3.66
N GLU A 37 10.20 -15.18 -3.50
CA GLU A 37 10.78 -15.80 -2.29
C GLU A 37 12.18 -15.26 -1.96
N ASP A 38 13.11 -15.29 -2.93
CA ASP A 38 14.50 -14.86 -2.70
C ASP A 38 14.60 -13.37 -2.31
N ALA A 39 13.85 -12.51 -3.01
CA ALA A 39 13.80 -11.08 -2.68
C ALA A 39 13.20 -10.84 -1.29
N GLY A 40 12.20 -11.63 -0.91
CA GLY A 40 11.58 -11.57 0.40
C GLY A 40 12.52 -11.98 1.53
N ARG A 41 13.21 -13.10 1.38
CA ARG A 41 14.21 -13.56 2.36
C ARG A 41 15.35 -12.56 2.51
N LYS A 42 15.83 -11.98 1.39
CA LYS A 42 16.85 -10.93 1.42
C LYS A 42 16.39 -9.69 2.20
N LEU A 43 15.17 -9.22 1.95
CA LEU A 43 14.60 -8.08 2.68
C LEU A 43 14.44 -8.40 4.17
N ALA A 44 13.95 -9.60 4.52
CA ALA A 44 13.82 -10.00 5.92
C ALA A 44 15.18 -9.98 6.63
N THR A 45 16.23 -10.51 6.01
CA THR A 45 17.60 -10.47 6.58
C THR A 45 18.10 -9.04 6.76
N GLU A 46 17.85 -8.17 5.80
CA GLU A 46 18.22 -6.75 5.89
C GLU A 46 17.50 -6.06 7.06
N LEU A 47 16.18 -6.26 7.19
CA LEU A 47 15.40 -5.69 8.27
C LEU A 47 15.81 -6.24 9.64
N GLN A 48 16.13 -7.53 9.74
CA GLN A 48 16.67 -8.15 10.96
C GLN A 48 17.98 -7.49 11.40
N SER A 49 18.82 -7.06 10.46
CA SER A 49 20.06 -6.34 10.79
C SER A 49 19.82 -4.98 11.44
N LEU A 50 18.60 -4.44 11.36
CA LEU A 50 18.17 -3.24 12.10
C LEU A 50 17.73 -3.53 13.53
N GLY A 51 17.80 -4.79 13.97
CA GLY A 51 17.50 -5.20 15.36
C GLY A 51 16.03 -5.51 15.63
N VAL A 52 15.19 -5.71 14.60
CA VAL A 52 13.76 -6.01 14.77
C VAL A 52 13.41 -7.44 14.39
N GLU A 53 12.32 -7.97 14.96
CA GLU A 53 11.77 -9.26 14.54
C GLU A 53 11.03 -9.11 13.21
N VAL A 54 11.38 -9.96 12.25
CA VAL A 54 10.79 -9.96 10.89
C VAL A 54 10.48 -11.37 10.43
N GLU A 55 9.31 -11.55 9.82
CA GLU A 55 8.96 -12.74 9.04
C GLU A 55 8.62 -12.34 7.60
N PHE A 56 9.20 -13.03 6.62
CA PHE A 56 8.76 -12.97 5.25
C PHE A 56 7.77 -14.11 4.99
N ILE A 57 6.61 -13.77 4.41
CA ILE A 57 5.61 -14.74 3.96
C ILE A 57 5.33 -14.49 2.49
N ARG A 58 5.55 -15.54 1.67
CA ARG A 58 5.17 -15.47 0.26
C ARG A 58 3.64 -15.46 0.16
N ALA A 59 3.09 -14.46 -0.54
CA ALA A 59 1.66 -14.39 -0.82
C ALA A 59 1.39 -13.60 -2.10
N ASP A 60 0.40 -14.05 -2.86
CA ASP A 60 -0.22 -13.30 -3.94
C ASP A 60 -1.60 -12.81 -3.47
N VAL A 61 -1.74 -11.50 -3.37
CA VAL A 61 -2.96 -10.87 -2.83
C VAL A 61 -4.23 -11.14 -3.66
N ARG A 62 -4.10 -11.68 -4.87
CA ARG A 62 -5.21 -12.05 -5.74
C ARG A 62 -5.95 -13.33 -5.30
N HIS A 63 -5.38 -14.08 -4.35
CA HIS A 63 -5.90 -15.36 -3.88
C HIS A 63 -6.35 -15.29 -2.42
N ASP A 64 -7.65 -15.51 -2.17
CA ASP A 64 -8.26 -15.37 -0.84
C ASP A 64 -7.63 -16.29 0.22
N ASP A 65 -7.29 -17.50 -0.16
CA ASP A 65 -6.62 -18.49 0.70
C ASP A 65 -5.19 -18.08 1.06
N GLU A 66 -4.42 -17.52 0.10
CA GLU A 66 -3.06 -17.03 0.38
C GLU A 66 -3.10 -15.79 1.30
N VAL A 67 -4.06 -14.88 1.11
CA VAL A 67 -4.23 -13.71 1.98
C VAL A 67 -4.67 -14.11 3.38
N ARG A 68 -5.61 -15.06 3.50
CA ARG A 68 -6.02 -15.61 4.79
C ARG A 68 -4.83 -16.24 5.53
N ASP A 69 -4.06 -17.12 4.86
CA ASP A 69 -2.90 -17.78 5.45
C ASP A 69 -1.83 -16.76 5.90
N LEU A 70 -1.58 -15.74 5.08
CA LEU A 70 -0.66 -14.65 5.42
C LEU A 70 -1.03 -13.99 6.76
N ILE A 71 -2.29 -13.64 6.95
CA ILE A 71 -2.75 -12.94 8.14
C ILE A 71 -2.81 -13.90 9.34
N ASP A 72 -3.29 -15.12 9.15
CA ASP A 72 -3.34 -16.13 10.21
C ASP A 72 -1.94 -16.48 10.72
N ARG A 73 -0.94 -16.59 9.83
CA ARG A 73 0.48 -16.80 10.21
C ARG A 73 1.08 -15.59 10.92
N ALA A 74 0.75 -14.36 10.49
CA ALA A 74 1.20 -13.15 11.18
C ALA A 74 0.70 -13.15 12.63
N VAL A 75 -0.58 -13.49 12.85
CA VAL A 75 -1.18 -13.57 14.18
C VAL A 75 -0.63 -14.75 14.97
N ALA A 76 -0.45 -15.92 14.36
CA ALA A 76 0.16 -17.08 15.02
C ALA A 76 1.58 -16.79 15.52
N ARG A 77 2.37 -16.03 14.72
CA ARG A 77 3.76 -15.67 15.04
C ARG A 77 3.86 -14.62 16.15
N PHE A 78 3.02 -13.59 16.11
CA PHE A 78 3.18 -12.39 16.95
C PHE A 78 2.02 -12.16 17.94
N GLY A 79 0.97 -12.96 17.88
CA GLY A 79 -0.19 -12.91 18.79
C GLY A 79 -1.22 -11.82 18.44
N ARG A 80 -0.92 -10.92 17.50
CA ARG A 80 -1.77 -9.78 17.13
C ARG A 80 -1.41 -9.18 15.78
N LEU A 81 -2.25 -8.27 15.29
CA LEU A 81 -1.98 -7.43 14.13
C LEU A 81 -2.39 -5.99 14.45
N ASP A 82 -1.44 -5.08 14.61
CA ASP A 82 -1.71 -3.68 14.99
C ASP A 82 -1.87 -2.76 13.78
N VAL A 83 -1.06 -3.00 12.76
CA VAL A 83 -1.04 -2.19 11.54
C VAL A 83 -0.98 -3.10 10.31
N ALA A 84 -1.77 -2.76 9.30
CA ALA A 84 -1.66 -3.36 7.98
C ALA A 84 -1.46 -2.27 6.91
N VAL A 85 -0.55 -2.52 5.96
CA VAL A 85 -0.28 -1.62 4.84
C VAL A 85 -0.52 -2.39 3.54
N ASN A 86 -1.62 -2.08 2.87
CA ASN A 86 -2.02 -2.68 1.61
C ASN A 86 -1.37 -1.93 0.44
N ASN A 87 -0.09 -2.28 0.18
CA ASN A 87 0.72 -1.61 -0.82
C ASN A 87 0.88 -2.42 -2.12
N ALA A 88 0.58 -3.71 -2.13
CA ALA A 88 0.65 -4.52 -3.35
C ALA A 88 -0.21 -3.90 -4.47
N GLY A 89 0.37 -3.70 -5.65
CA GLY A 89 -0.31 -3.08 -6.77
C GLY A 89 0.51 -3.12 -8.07
N THR A 90 -0.17 -2.80 -9.16
CA THR A 90 0.41 -2.70 -10.51
C THR A 90 -0.12 -1.47 -11.22
N GLU A 91 0.70 -0.89 -12.11
CA GLU A 91 0.32 0.21 -12.99
C GLU A 91 -0.59 -0.23 -14.14
N GLY A 92 -0.72 -1.54 -14.35
CA GLY A 92 -1.44 -2.10 -15.50
C GLY A 92 -0.71 -1.89 -16.82
N LYS A 93 -1.46 -2.00 -17.93
CA LYS A 93 -0.94 -1.75 -19.28
C LYS A 93 -1.34 -0.33 -19.70
N PRO A 94 -0.38 0.60 -19.88
CA PRO A 94 -0.67 1.94 -20.43
C PRO A 94 -1.20 1.85 -21.85
N GLY A 95 -2.09 2.77 -22.21
CA GLY A 95 -2.68 2.88 -23.55
C GLY A 95 -4.04 3.56 -23.52
N PRO A 96 -4.57 4.00 -24.70
CA PRO A 96 -5.87 4.61 -24.78
C PRO A 96 -6.99 3.63 -24.40
N VAL A 97 -8.12 4.14 -23.94
CA VAL A 97 -9.27 3.33 -23.49
C VAL A 97 -9.78 2.39 -24.59
N THR A 98 -9.66 2.80 -25.85
CA THR A 98 -10.08 2.01 -27.03
C THR A 98 -9.22 0.76 -27.27
N GLU A 99 -8.05 0.66 -26.65
CA GLU A 99 -7.13 -0.48 -26.77
C GLU A 99 -7.11 -1.36 -25.51
N GLN A 100 -7.90 -1.00 -24.50
CA GLN A 100 -8.00 -1.81 -23.28
C GLN A 100 -8.89 -3.03 -23.52
N THR A 101 -8.55 -4.14 -22.88
CA THR A 101 -9.24 -5.42 -23.03
C THR A 101 -9.69 -5.97 -21.67
N ALA A 102 -10.52 -7.00 -21.66
CA ALA A 102 -10.91 -7.71 -20.43
C ALA A 102 -9.69 -8.24 -19.66
N GLU A 103 -8.66 -8.71 -20.38
CA GLU A 103 -7.44 -9.25 -19.78
C GLU A 103 -6.61 -8.14 -19.10
N THR A 104 -6.48 -6.95 -19.74
CA THR A 104 -5.77 -5.81 -19.12
C THR A 104 -6.52 -5.27 -17.92
N TYR A 105 -7.86 -5.29 -17.96
CA TYR A 105 -8.71 -4.96 -16.82
C TYR A 105 -8.48 -5.96 -15.68
N ALA A 106 -8.63 -7.26 -15.92
CA ALA A 106 -8.47 -8.28 -14.91
C ALA A 106 -7.08 -8.23 -14.25
N ALA A 107 -6.01 -8.14 -15.05
CA ALA A 107 -4.64 -8.06 -14.53
C ALA A 107 -4.43 -6.89 -13.56
N THR A 108 -5.11 -5.76 -13.78
CA THR A 108 -5.02 -4.58 -12.92
C THR A 108 -5.97 -4.68 -11.72
N PHE A 109 -7.24 -4.99 -11.97
CA PHE A 109 -8.25 -5.03 -10.92
C PHE A 109 -8.06 -6.18 -9.93
N ASP A 110 -7.63 -7.36 -10.40
CA ASP A 110 -7.36 -8.50 -9.51
C ASP A 110 -6.25 -8.17 -8.50
N THR A 111 -5.23 -7.42 -8.93
CA THR A 111 -4.16 -7.02 -8.02
C THR A 111 -4.57 -5.83 -7.14
N ASN A 112 -5.06 -4.73 -7.76
CA ASN A 112 -5.23 -3.46 -7.05
C ASN A 112 -6.52 -3.42 -6.23
N VAL A 113 -7.60 -4.00 -6.75
CA VAL A 113 -8.94 -3.91 -6.14
C VAL A 113 -9.28 -5.16 -5.36
N LEU A 114 -9.28 -6.33 -6.03
CA LEU A 114 -9.56 -7.61 -5.36
C LEU A 114 -8.53 -7.87 -4.26
N GLY A 115 -7.23 -7.67 -4.55
CA GLY A 115 -6.17 -7.84 -3.54
C GLY A 115 -6.35 -6.94 -2.32
N THR A 116 -6.75 -5.67 -2.50
CA THR A 116 -7.05 -4.77 -1.38
C THR A 116 -8.31 -5.22 -0.63
N LEU A 117 -9.36 -5.65 -1.33
CA LEU A 117 -10.60 -6.16 -0.72
C LEU A 117 -10.33 -7.40 0.14
N LEU A 118 -9.59 -8.38 -0.38
CA LEU A 118 -9.24 -9.61 0.34
C LEU A 118 -8.36 -9.32 1.56
N SER A 119 -7.41 -8.41 1.42
CA SER A 119 -6.59 -7.95 2.55
C SER A 119 -7.46 -7.32 3.64
N LEU A 120 -8.29 -6.32 3.30
CA LEU A 120 -9.24 -5.69 4.23
C LEU A 120 -10.14 -6.72 4.93
N LYS A 121 -10.70 -7.68 4.18
CA LYS A 121 -11.56 -8.75 4.71
C LYS A 121 -10.90 -9.50 5.87
N HIS A 122 -9.67 -9.95 5.68
CA HIS A 122 -8.98 -10.78 6.67
C HIS A 122 -8.32 -9.95 7.78
N GLU A 123 -7.84 -8.74 7.48
CA GLU A 123 -7.31 -7.80 8.46
C GLU A 123 -8.40 -7.34 9.44
N LEU A 124 -9.55 -6.93 8.92
CA LEU A 124 -10.69 -6.49 9.74
C LEU A 124 -11.21 -7.63 10.62
N ARG A 125 -11.28 -8.86 10.11
CA ARG A 125 -11.66 -10.04 10.89
C ARG A 125 -10.84 -10.15 12.18
N ILE A 126 -9.54 -9.89 12.11
CA ILE A 126 -8.63 -9.96 13.26
C ILE A 126 -8.73 -8.69 14.11
N MET A 127 -8.59 -7.52 13.48
CA MET A 127 -8.49 -6.24 14.20
C MET A 127 -9.79 -5.89 14.94
N GLN A 128 -10.96 -6.20 14.38
CA GLN A 128 -12.25 -6.01 15.07
C GLN A 128 -12.37 -6.88 16.31
N THR A 129 -11.91 -8.13 16.24
CA THR A 129 -11.89 -9.03 17.40
C THR A 129 -10.90 -8.57 18.48
N GLN A 130 -9.80 -7.94 18.10
CA GLN A 130 -8.80 -7.35 19.00
C GLN A 130 -9.29 -6.04 19.67
N GLY A 131 -10.33 -5.39 19.11
CA GLY A 131 -10.82 -4.10 19.58
C GLY A 131 -9.95 -2.92 19.15
N GLY A 132 -9.25 -3.00 18.02
CA GLY A 132 -8.47 -1.91 17.47
C GLY A 132 -7.43 -2.32 16.44
N GLY A 133 -6.98 -1.34 15.67
CA GLY A 133 -5.97 -1.49 14.63
C GLY A 133 -5.93 -0.30 13.69
N SER A 134 -4.97 -0.27 12.78
CA SER A 134 -4.89 0.75 11.73
C SER A 134 -4.52 0.12 10.39
N ILE A 135 -5.33 0.38 9.37
CA ILE A 135 -5.10 -0.08 8.00
C ILE A 135 -4.81 1.12 7.12
N VAL A 136 -3.75 1.03 6.30
CA VAL A 136 -3.38 2.06 5.33
C VAL A 136 -3.33 1.43 3.94
N ASN A 137 -4.26 1.80 3.08
CA ASN A 137 -4.29 1.38 1.68
C ASN A 137 -3.45 2.34 0.82
N ILE A 138 -2.75 1.83 -0.18
CA ILE A 138 -2.00 2.68 -1.12
C ILE A 138 -2.83 2.92 -2.37
N SER A 139 -3.36 4.16 -2.47
CA SER A 139 -4.05 4.68 -3.65
C SER A 139 -3.06 5.31 -4.64
N SER A 140 -3.42 6.42 -5.24
CA SER A 140 -2.64 7.27 -6.14
C SER A 140 -3.37 8.60 -6.28
N THR A 141 -2.72 9.68 -6.72
CA THR A 141 -3.45 10.87 -7.21
C THR A 141 -4.46 10.51 -8.30
N TYR A 142 -4.20 9.47 -9.08
CA TYR A 142 -5.16 8.92 -10.05
C TYR A 142 -6.34 8.16 -9.38
N GLY A 143 -6.45 8.13 -8.07
CA GLY A 143 -7.64 7.68 -7.33
C GLY A 143 -8.75 8.74 -7.26
N HIS A 144 -8.43 10.01 -7.57
CA HIS A 144 -9.37 11.14 -7.62
C HIS A 144 -9.15 12.08 -8.81
N GLU A 145 -8.24 11.70 -9.73
CA GLU A 145 -8.02 12.37 -11.01
C GLU A 145 -8.16 11.39 -12.19
N GLY A 146 -8.49 11.93 -13.37
CA GLY A 146 -8.36 11.18 -14.61
C GLY A 146 -6.89 11.06 -15.07
N ALA A 147 -6.56 9.94 -15.73
CA ALA A 147 -5.22 9.69 -16.26
C ALA A 147 -5.28 9.31 -17.75
N LYS A 148 -4.84 10.21 -18.62
CA LYS A 148 -4.73 9.90 -20.06
C LYS A 148 -3.77 8.72 -20.25
N GLY A 149 -4.24 7.66 -20.92
CA GLY A 149 -3.46 6.45 -21.17
C GLY A 149 -3.33 5.50 -19.98
N ALA A 150 -4.06 5.74 -18.87
CA ALA A 150 -4.05 4.88 -17.69
C ALA A 150 -5.45 4.72 -17.08
N SER A 151 -6.48 4.60 -17.92
CA SER A 151 -7.89 4.59 -17.50
C SER A 151 -8.21 3.46 -16.51
N ILE A 152 -7.73 2.23 -16.77
CA ILE A 152 -7.97 1.08 -15.89
C ILE A 152 -7.25 1.27 -14.54
N TYR A 153 -6.00 1.77 -14.56
CA TYR A 153 -5.27 2.08 -13.34
C TYR A 153 -6.00 3.14 -12.49
N ALA A 154 -6.39 4.26 -13.11
CA ALA A 154 -7.16 5.30 -12.43
C ALA A 154 -8.46 4.74 -11.84
N ALA A 155 -9.25 4.00 -12.62
CA ALA A 155 -10.47 3.36 -12.13
C ALA A 155 -10.20 2.42 -10.93
N SER A 156 -9.11 1.62 -10.97
CA SER A 156 -8.73 0.76 -9.87
C SER A 156 -8.40 1.52 -8.59
N LYS A 157 -7.76 2.70 -8.71
CA LYS A 157 -7.39 3.51 -7.54
C LYS A 157 -8.59 4.29 -6.98
N HIS A 158 -9.55 4.71 -7.81
CA HIS A 158 -10.86 5.19 -7.35
C HIS A 158 -11.60 4.11 -6.54
N ALA A 159 -11.57 2.85 -7.01
CA ALA A 159 -12.17 1.74 -6.27
C ALA A 159 -11.50 1.51 -4.90
N VAL A 160 -10.17 1.61 -4.81
CA VAL A 160 -9.42 1.51 -3.53
C VAL A 160 -9.84 2.62 -2.56
N GLU A 161 -10.04 3.85 -3.03
CA GLU A 161 -10.52 4.95 -2.18
C GLU A 161 -11.96 4.73 -1.71
N GLY A 162 -12.82 4.18 -2.58
CA GLY A 162 -14.18 3.77 -2.22
C GLY A 162 -14.19 2.67 -1.14
N LEU A 163 -13.40 1.61 -1.32
CA LEU A 163 -13.22 0.54 -0.34
C LEU A 163 -12.70 1.08 1.01
N THR A 164 -11.73 2.01 0.98
CA THR A 164 -11.17 2.64 2.17
C THR A 164 -12.25 3.35 3.00
N LYS A 165 -13.09 4.15 2.34
CA LYS A 165 -14.16 4.90 3.01
C LYS A 165 -15.24 3.99 3.60
N SER A 166 -15.67 2.96 2.85
CA SER A 166 -16.67 2.00 3.31
C SER A 166 -16.15 1.18 4.50
N ALA A 167 -14.94 0.62 4.37
CA ALA A 167 -14.32 -0.15 5.45
C ALA A 167 -14.09 0.69 6.73
N ALA A 168 -13.76 1.98 6.58
CA ALA A 168 -13.61 2.89 7.72
C ALA A 168 -14.91 3.05 8.49
N LEU A 169 -16.04 3.21 7.79
CA LEU A 169 -17.36 3.33 8.42
C LEU A 169 -17.78 2.04 9.12
N GLU A 170 -17.53 0.89 8.50
CA GLU A 170 -17.87 -0.42 9.03
C GLU A 170 -17.03 -0.80 10.27
N ALA A 171 -15.77 -0.35 10.32
CA ALA A 171 -14.81 -0.78 11.34
C ALA A 171 -14.70 0.20 12.54
N ALA A 172 -15.20 1.43 12.42
CA ALA A 172 -15.01 2.48 13.42
C ALA A 172 -15.50 2.10 14.82
N ALA A 173 -16.67 1.45 14.92
CA ALA A 173 -17.22 1.02 16.20
C ALA A 173 -16.36 -0.01 16.95
N SER A 174 -15.49 -0.70 16.24
CA SER A 174 -14.54 -1.68 16.78
C SER A 174 -13.16 -1.05 17.09
N GLY A 175 -13.02 0.28 16.98
CA GLY A 175 -11.76 0.97 17.22
C GLY A 175 -10.71 0.79 16.11
N VAL A 176 -11.09 0.28 14.93
CA VAL A 176 -10.20 0.12 13.78
C VAL A 176 -10.32 1.33 12.87
N ARG A 177 -9.18 1.92 12.50
CA ARG A 177 -9.10 3.01 11.54
C ARG A 177 -8.65 2.48 10.17
N VAL A 178 -9.27 2.94 9.10
CA VAL A 178 -8.89 2.61 7.73
C VAL A 178 -8.72 3.89 6.94
N ASN A 179 -7.52 4.12 6.41
CA ASN A 179 -7.17 5.31 5.63
C ASN A 179 -6.45 4.91 4.35
N ALA A 180 -6.24 5.86 3.45
CA ALA A 180 -5.38 5.68 2.29
C ALA A 180 -4.30 6.77 2.21
N VAL A 181 -3.17 6.41 1.62
CA VAL A 181 -2.20 7.37 1.09
C VAL A 181 -2.35 7.39 -0.43
N ALA A 182 -2.40 8.58 -1.02
CA ALA A 182 -2.45 8.80 -2.46
C ALA A 182 -1.12 9.42 -2.94
N PRO A 183 -0.16 8.61 -3.40
CA PRO A 183 1.10 9.11 -3.91
C PRO A 183 0.93 9.88 -5.22
N GLY A 184 1.68 10.99 -5.36
CA GLY A 184 2.04 11.54 -6.66
C GLY A 184 3.16 10.75 -7.33
N PRO A 185 3.77 11.29 -8.40
CA PRO A 185 4.92 10.68 -9.05
C PRO A 185 6.04 10.42 -8.05
N THR A 186 6.37 9.15 -7.83
CA THR A 186 7.34 8.70 -6.83
C THR A 186 8.42 7.84 -7.48
N ASN A 187 9.69 8.08 -7.15
CA ASN A 187 10.86 7.45 -7.75
C ASN A 187 10.93 5.94 -7.41
N THR A 188 10.27 5.12 -8.20
CA THR A 188 10.14 3.67 -8.05
C THR A 188 10.26 2.97 -9.39
N GLY A 189 10.58 1.68 -9.38
CA GLY A 189 10.55 0.88 -10.60
C GLY A 189 9.17 0.84 -11.30
N MET A 190 8.06 1.07 -10.57
CA MET A 190 6.73 1.24 -11.15
C MET A 190 6.68 2.51 -12.00
N LEU A 191 7.20 3.64 -11.50
CA LEU A 191 7.27 4.88 -12.25
C LEU A 191 8.13 4.73 -13.50
N ASP A 192 9.27 4.03 -13.40
CA ASP A 192 10.16 3.81 -14.54
C ASP A 192 9.47 3.00 -15.65
N ARG A 193 8.71 1.95 -15.29
CA ARG A 193 7.91 1.19 -16.27
C ARG A 193 6.76 2.01 -16.84
N PHE A 194 6.10 2.84 -16.03
CA PHE A 194 5.00 3.68 -16.45
C PHE A 194 5.43 4.77 -17.43
N THR A 195 6.59 5.39 -17.20
CA THR A 195 7.12 6.48 -18.04
C THR A 195 7.90 5.97 -19.25
N GLY A 196 8.51 4.80 -19.15
CA GLY A 196 9.28 4.16 -20.22
C GLY A 196 10.61 4.84 -20.55
N THR A 197 10.68 6.17 -20.49
CA THR A 197 11.90 6.95 -20.80
C THR A 197 12.20 8.03 -19.75
N SER A 198 13.47 8.49 -19.71
CA SER A 198 13.91 9.57 -18.82
C SER A 198 13.25 10.93 -19.16
N GLU A 199 12.98 11.17 -20.43
CA GLU A 199 12.35 12.40 -20.90
C GLU A 199 10.90 12.49 -20.42
N VAL A 200 10.14 11.39 -20.51
CA VAL A 200 8.76 11.32 -19.99
C VAL A 200 8.75 11.45 -18.48
N LYS A 201 9.71 10.83 -17.79
CA LYS A 201 9.85 10.98 -16.33
C LYS A 201 10.17 12.42 -15.92
N ALA A 202 11.06 13.10 -16.66
CA ALA A 202 11.39 14.51 -16.43
C ALA A 202 10.19 15.43 -16.71
N SER A 203 9.46 15.17 -17.80
CA SER A 203 8.21 15.90 -18.12
C SER A 203 7.17 15.72 -17.01
N LEU A 204 7.02 14.51 -16.46
CA LEU A 204 6.11 14.27 -15.34
C LEU A 204 6.57 15.01 -14.07
N ALA A 205 7.87 15.05 -13.80
CA ALA A 205 8.42 15.79 -12.65
C ALA A 205 8.13 17.30 -12.76
N SER A 206 8.14 17.87 -13.97
CA SER A 206 7.83 19.29 -14.19
C SER A 206 6.36 19.66 -13.91
N THR A 207 5.45 18.68 -13.87
CA THR A 207 4.05 18.91 -13.47
C THR A 207 3.84 18.98 -11.97
N VAL A 208 4.87 18.63 -11.18
CA VAL A 208 4.81 18.68 -9.71
C VAL A 208 5.27 20.06 -9.24
N PRO A 209 4.47 20.83 -8.47
CA PRO A 209 4.85 22.17 -8.00
C PRO A 209 6.17 22.22 -7.23
N LEU A 210 6.53 21.16 -6.46
CA LEU A 210 7.84 21.06 -5.82
C LEU A 210 9.01 20.78 -6.78
N GLY A 211 8.77 20.69 -8.10
CA GLY A 211 9.78 20.57 -9.17
C GLY A 211 10.49 19.22 -9.24
N ARG A 212 10.01 18.20 -8.57
CA ARG A 212 10.63 16.87 -8.54
C ARG A 212 9.62 15.75 -8.28
N VAL A 213 10.00 14.53 -8.62
CA VAL A 213 9.30 13.33 -8.13
C VAL A 213 9.57 13.13 -6.63
N GLY A 214 8.62 12.57 -5.90
CA GLY A 214 8.77 12.17 -4.51
C GLY A 214 9.75 11.00 -4.35
N GLN A 215 10.33 10.83 -3.16
CA GLN A 215 11.10 9.66 -2.80
C GLN A 215 10.21 8.67 -2.04
N PRO A 216 10.39 7.35 -2.20
CA PRO A 216 9.62 6.35 -1.47
C PRO A 216 9.63 6.55 0.05
N SER A 217 10.74 7.05 0.62
CA SER A 217 10.86 7.36 2.03
C SER A 217 9.96 8.51 2.50
N GLU A 218 9.56 9.43 1.61
CA GLU A 218 8.61 10.50 1.95
C GLU A 218 7.20 9.94 2.11
N LEU A 219 6.83 8.98 1.25
CA LEU A 219 5.56 8.26 1.34
C LEU A 219 5.53 7.36 2.58
N ALA A 220 6.63 6.66 2.87
CA ALA A 220 6.76 5.80 4.04
C ALA A 220 6.50 6.57 5.35
N ARG A 221 7.01 7.80 5.49
CA ARG A 221 6.73 8.65 6.67
C ARG A 221 5.25 9.01 6.81
N ALA A 222 4.57 9.32 5.72
CA ALA A 222 3.13 9.61 5.73
C ALA A 222 2.31 8.35 6.12
N ILE A 223 2.73 7.17 5.64
CA ILE A 223 2.11 5.89 5.98
C ILE A 223 2.29 5.61 7.49
N VAL A 224 3.50 5.75 8.02
CA VAL A 224 3.79 5.58 9.45
C VAL A 224 2.96 6.55 10.30
N PHE A 225 2.85 7.82 9.91
CA PHE A 225 2.00 8.79 10.59
C PHE A 225 0.54 8.34 10.64
N LEU A 226 -0.07 7.98 9.50
CA LEU A 226 -1.48 7.53 9.46
C LEU A 226 -1.72 6.25 10.27
N ALA A 227 -0.72 5.37 10.34
CA ALA A 227 -0.78 4.15 11.13
C ALA A 227 -0.65 4.41 12.63
N SER A 228 -0.02 5.50 13.03
CA SER A 228 0.33 5.82 14.43
C SER A 228 -0.87 6.28 15.26
N LYS A 229 -0.66 6.41 16.58
CA LYS A 229 -1.63 6.97 17.52
C LYS A 229 -1.84 8.49 17.34
N GLU A 230 -0.89 9.19 16.71
CA GLU A 230 -1.00 10.61 16.41
C GLU A 230 -2.13 10.89 15.41
N ALA A 231 -2.46 9.90 14.56
CA ALA A 231 -3.60 9.93 13.65
C ALA A 231 -4.88 9.33 14.24
N SER A 232 -5.04 9.28 15.56
CA SER A 232 -6.12 8.55 16.25
C SER A 232 -7.54 9.05 15.92
N PHE A 233 -7.69 10.27 15.42
CA PHE A 233 -8.98 10.83 15.00
C PHE A 233 -9.14 10.92 13.48
N ILE A 234 -8.28 10.21 12.72
CA ILE A 234 -8.30 10.16 11.25
C ILE A 234 -8.74 8.76 10.81
N THR A 235 -9.90 8.65 10.18
CA THR A 235 -10.39 7.43 9.53
C THR A 235 -11.22 7.79 8.30
N GLY A 236 -11.21 6.95 7.27
CA GLY A 236 -11.87 7.20 5.98
C GLY A 236 -11.18 8.27 5.11
N HIS A 237 -10.01 8.76 5.53
CA HIS A 237 -9.28 9.81 4.84
C HIS A 237 -8.37 9.27 3.75
N VAL A 238 -8.22 10.06 2.68
CA VAL A 238 -7.22 9.85 1.63
C VAL A 238 -6.18 10.97 1.73
N LEU A 239 -5.00 10.65 2.28
CA LEU A 239 -3.92 11.61 2.43
C LEU A 239 -3.10 11.67 1.14
N THR A 240 -3.22 12.77 0.41
CA THR A 240 -2.43 13.02 -0.79
C THR A 240 -1.00 13.43 -0.42
N VAL A 241 -0.01 12.76 -1.05
CA VAL A 241 1.43 13.02 -0.84
C VAL A 241 2.07 13.10 -2.23
N ASP A 242 2.01 14.28 -2.85
CA ASP A 242 2.22 14.46 -4.29
C ASP A 242 3.03 15.70 -4.69
N GLY A 243 3.57 16.42 -3.72
CA GLY A 243 4.33 17.64 -3.97
C GLY A 243 3.49 18.80 -4.50
N GLY A 244 2.17 18.78 -4.24
CA GLY A 244 1.23 19.81 -4.65
C GLY A 244 0.60 19.58 -6.03
N LYS A 245 0.82 18.42 -6.67
CA LYS A 245 0.31 18.13 -8.03
C LYS A 245 -1.21 18.28 -8.14
N THR A 246 -1.94 17.96 -7.07
CA THR A 246 -3.41 17.99 -7.06
C THR A 246 -4.00 19.15 -6.24
N ALA A 247 -3.20 20.15 -5.88
CA ALA A 247 -3.65 21.27 -5.05
C ALA A 247 -4.38 22.39 -5.82
N GLY A 248 -4.40 22.34 -7.15
CA GLY A 248 -4.99 23.37 -8.02
C GLY A 248 -5.64 22.80 -9.26
#